data_fd7f53bc5a97374801aec7d8d8164285
#
_entry.id   fd7f53bc5a97374801aec7d8d8164285
#
_cell.length_a   1.000
_cell.length_b   1.000
_cell.length_c   1.000
_cell.angle_alpha   90.00
_cell.angle_beta   90.00
_cell.angle_gamma   90.00
#
_symmetry.space_group_name_H-M   'P 1'
#
loop_
_entity.id
_entity.type
_entity.pdbx_description
1 polymer ?
#
loop_
_entity_poly.entity_id
_entity_poly.type
_entity_poly.pdbx_seq_one_letter_code
_entity_poly.pdbx_strand_id
1 'polypeptide(L)'
;TNPDGTVWRMGFFDSFYFMSYTATTIGYGELPQPFNDAQRMWVTLSIYLSVVGWAYAIGALLSLVQSRPFRQAIAVQRFQRSVRNLREPFWLMAGHGHTGEMLGSWLDGLGKRFVVVDVREDAVDALDLGTYTADVPAIVADASTPDVLVQAGLQHPSCVGVLALTDDDEVNLSVVMAASVLRPGLQVIARTSSAVIKARMEVFGEPIVIDPFDRFGDLFAVSLRAPAVEQLANWLTRAPGAPLPEPHGEIGNGAWVLYGYGRFGREVTRDLRREGVEVRIVDAGTGLVDDPEGADGAIVGDATRREVL
;
A
#
# COMPACT_ATOMS: atom_id res chain seq x y z
N THR A 1 42.26 -29.59 -49.02
CA THR A 1 42.04 -30.95 -49.59
C THR A 1 42.28 -31.95 -48.51
N ASN A 2 41.39 -32.90 -48.36
CA ASN A 2 41.56 -34.02 -47.41
C ASN A 2 42.76 -34.89 -47.84
N PRO A 3 43.29 -35.72 -46.93
CA PRO A 3 44.39 -36.65 -47.23
C PRO A 3 44.08 -37.60 -48.42
N ASP A 4 42.80 -37.84 -48.73
CA ASP A 4 42.27 -38.63 -49.82
C ASP A 4 42.13 -37.87 -51.15
N GLY A 5 42.55 -36.60 -51.24
CA GLY A 5 42.49 -35.77 -52.40
C GLY A 5 41.13 -35.09 -52.62
N THR A 6 40.13 -35.32 -51.80
CA THR A 6 38.81 -34.67 -51.91
C THR A 6 38.85 -33.23 -51.39
N VAL A 7 38.01 -32.37 -51.95
CA VAL A 7 37.88 -30.98 -51.47
C VAL A 7 37.03 -30.97 -50.20
N TRP A 8 37.66 -30.61 -49.08
CA TRP A 8 36.94 -30.43 -47.83
C TRP A 8 35.94 -29.25 -47.98
N ARG A 9 34.71 -29.49 -47.60
CA ARG A 9 33.65 -28.45 -47.52
C ARG A 9 33.16 -28.37 -46.10
N MET A 10 33.09 -27.17 -45.56
CA MET A 10 32.53 -26.88 -44.25
C MET A 10 31.03 -27.25 -44.23
N GLY A 11 30.68 -28.19 -43.38
CA GLY A 11 29.27 -28.57 -43.16
C GLY A 11 28.49 -27.51 -42.38
N PHE A 12 27.17 -27.69 -42.33
CA PHE A 12 26.33 -26.81 -41.53
C PHE A 12 26.73 -26.81 -40.04
N PHE A 13 27.01 -28.00 -39.51
CA PHE A 13 27.41 -28.13 -38.09
C PHE A 13 28.74 -27.45 -37.79
N ASP A 14 29.72 -27.61 -38.66
CA ASP A 14 31.03 -26.96 -38.52
C ASP A 14 30.90 -25.45 -38.58
N SER A 15 30.05 -24.93 -39.49
CA SER A 15 29.76 -23.50 -39.61
C SER A 15 29.05 -22.96 -38.36
N PHE A 16 28.05 -23.69 -37.85
CA PHE A 16 27.32 -23.33 -36.65
C PHE A 16 28.27 -23.34 -35.41
N TYR A 17 29.09 -24.37 -35.27
CA TYR A 17 30.07 -24.47 -34.19
C TYR A 17 31.10 -23.34 -34.26
N PHE A 18 31.64 -23.06 -35.45
CA PHE A 18 32.55 -21.95 -35.69
C PHE A 18 31.94 -20.60 -35.34
N MET A 19 30.75 -20.32 -35.82
CA MET A 19 30.06 -19.08 -35.51
C MET A 19 29.72 -18.94 -34.04
N SER A 20 29.37 -20.04 -33.36
CA SER A 20 29.02 -20.02 -31.95
C SER A 20 30.22 -19.62 -31.06
N TYR A 21 31.38 -20.23 -31.24
CA TYR A 21 32.53 -19.86 -30.44
C TYR A 21 33.20 -18.55 -30.88
N THR A 22 33.00 -18.13 -32.12
CA THR A 22 33.44 -16.81 -32.60
C THR A 22 32.55 -15.71 -32.04
N ALA A 23 31.21 -15.85 -32.10
CA ALA A 23 30.25 -14.89 -31.58
C ALA A 23 30.34 -14.74 -30.06
N THR A 24 30.62 -15.81 -29.34
CA THR A 24 30.79 -15.78 -27.87
C THR A 24 32.20 -15.35 -27.42
N THR A 25 33.09 -15.04 -28.39
CA THR A 25 34.48 -14.61 -28.16
C THR A 25 35.36 -15.66 -27.49
N ILE A 26 34.96 -16.93 -27.48
CA ILE A 26 35.73 -18.02 -26.85
C ILE A 26 36.92 -18.43 -27.72
N GLY A 27 36.74 -18.48 -29.05
CA GLY A 27 37.83 -18.64 -30.04
C GLY A 27 38.63 -19.95 -29.94
N TYR A 28 37.97 -21.11 -29.82
CA TYR A 28 38.64 -22.40 -29.70
C TYR A 28 39.65 -22.72 -30.83
N GLY A 29 39.42 -22.14 -32.04
CA GLY A 29 40.33 -22.28 -33.17
C GLY A 29 40.34 -23.68 -33.81
N GLU A 30 39.42 -24.55 -33.53
CA GLU A 30 39.32 -25.91 -34.03
C GLU A 30 38.71 -25.93 -35.44
N LEU A 31 39.53 -25.60 -36.45
CA LEU A 31 39.18 -25.81 -37.85
C LEU A 31 40.22 -26.69 -38.50
N PRO A 32 39.79 -27.74 -39.20
CA PRO A 32 40.72 -28.74 -39.74
C PRO A 32 41.55 -28.24 -40.93
N GLN A 33 41.18 -27.10 -41.51
CA GLN A 33 41.86 -26.54 -42.69
C GLN A 33 42.06 -25.02 -42.54
N PRO A 34 43.18 -24.42 -42.97
CA PRO A 34 43.39 -22.98 -42.96
C PRO A 34 42.47 -22.27 -43.95
N PHE A 35 41.96 -21.11 -43.59
CA PHE A 35 41.16 -20.27 -44.48
C PHE A 35 42.00 -19.67 -45.61
N ASN A 36 41.40 -19.57 -46.80
CA ASN A 36 41.91 -18.74 -47.87
C ASN A 36 41.57 -17.25 -47.64
N ASP A 37 42.12 -16.33 -48.43
CA ASP A 37 41.99 -14.89 -48.17
C ASP A 37 40.51 -14.40 -48.30
N ALA A 38 39.71 -14.96 -49.21
CA ALA A 38 38.30 -14.64 -49.33
C ALA A 38 37.49 -15.09 -48.07
N GLN A 39 37.80 -16.27 -47.57
CA GLN A 39 37.18 -16.78 -46.36
C GLN A 39 37.60 -15.95 -45.12
N ARG A 40 38.88 -15.56 -45.03
CA ARG A 40 39.34 -14.63 -43.96
C ARG A 40 38.63 -13.32 -43.98
N MET A 41 38.40 -12.73 -45.16
CA MET A 41 37.68 -11.46 -45.27
C MET A 41 36.22 -11.61 -44.85
N TRP A 42 35.56 -12.71 -45.25
CA TRP A 42 34.19 -13.01 -44.81
C TRP A 42 34.08 -13.26 -43.30
N VAL A 43 35.01 -14.00 -42.75
CA VAL A 43 35.10 -14.25 -41.27
C VAL A 43 35.32 -12.95 -40.53
N THR A 44 36.17 -12.07 -41.01
CA THR A 44 36.39 -10.74 -40.39
C THR A 44 35.11 -9.93 -40.34
N LEU A 45 34.34 -9.89 -41.44
CA LEU A 45 33.05 -9.23 -41.48
C LEU A 45 32.06 -9.85 -40.44
N SER A 46 32.03 -11.20 -40.39
CA SER A 46 31.19 -11.96 -39.48
C SER A 46 31.52 -11.69 -38.02
N ILE A 47 32.83 -11.53 -37.68
CA ILE A 47 33.27 -11.16 -36.33
C ILE A 47 32.69 -9.79 -35.94
N TYR A 48 32.83 -8.76 -36.78
CA TYR A 48 32.27 -7.44 -36.47
C TYR A 48 30.75 -7.49 -36.27
N LEU A 49 30.03 -8.16 -37.18
CA LEU A 49 28.59 -8.31 -37.07
C LEU A 49 28.18 -9.08 -35.81
N SER A 50 28.94 -10.15 -35.46
CA SER A 50 28.65 -10.93 -34.26
C SER A 50 28.87 -10.13 -32.97
N VAL A 51 29.97 -9.38 -32.88
CA VAL A 51 30.26 -8.54 -31.70
C VAL A 51 29.19 -7.47 -31.52
N VAL A 52 28.82 -6.76 -32.60
CA VAL A 52 27.76 -5.75 -32.54
C VAL A 52 26.41 -6.37 -32.21
N GLY A 53 26.06 -7.48 -32.86
CA GLY A 53 24.81 -8.20 -32.60
C GLY A 53 24.72 -8.72 -31.17
N TRP A 54 25.79 -9.26 -30.64
CA TRP A 54 25.85 -9.75 -29.25
C TRP A 54 25.75 -8.62 -28.22
N ALA A 55 26.48 -7.52 -28.43
CA ALA A 55 26.39 -6.35 -27.58
C ALA A 55 24.96 -5.76 -27.59
N TYR A 56 24.32 -5.68 -28.77
CA TYR A 56 22.95 -5.25 -28.88
C TYR A 56 21.96 -6.20 -28.15
N ALA A 57 22.12 -7.51 -28.34
CA ALA A 57 21.28 -8.51 -27.69
C ALA A 57 21.37 -8.44 -26.17
N ILE A 58 22.58 -8.30 -25.61
CA ILE A 58 22.80 -8.12 -24.17
C ILE A 58 22.14 -6.80 -23.70
N GLY A 59 22.38 -5.71 -24.39
CA GLY A 59 21.79 -4.40 -24.08
C GLY A 59 20.26 -4.44 -24.10
N ALA A 60 19.67 -5.09 -25.10
CA ALA A 60 18.21 -5.25 -25.20
C ALA A 60 17.65 -6.12 -24.06
N LEU A 61 18.33 -7.21 -23.72
CA LEU A 61 17.96 -8.08 -22.59
C LEU A 61 18.01 -7.33 -21.25
N LEU A 62 19.08 -6.60 -21.01
CA LEU A 62 19.22 -5.77 -19.80
C LEU A 62 18.15 -4.69 -19.74
N SER A 63 17.88 -4.02 -20.86
CA SER A 63 16.81 -3.02 -20.98
C SER A 63 15.44 -3.62 -20.66
N LEU A 64 15.15 -4.84 -21.13
CA LEU A 64 13.89 -5.54 -20.85
C LEU A 64 13.77 -5.84 -19.36
N VAL A 65 14.82 -6.41 -18.73
CA VAL A 65 14.82 -6.76 -17.29
C VAL A 65 14.70 -5.51 -16.41
N GLN A 66 15.27 -4.38 -16.84
CA GLN A 66 15.19 -3.11 -16.13
C GLN A 66 13.89 -2.35 -16.40
N SER A 67 13.12 -2.75 -17.39
CA SER A 67 11.88 -2.07 -17.75
C SER A 67 10.83 -2.16 -16.61
N ARG A 68 10.19 -1.03 -16.31
CA ARG A 68 9.12 -0.96 -15.30
C ARG A 68 8.00 -1.98 -15.54
N PRO A 69 7.45 -2.12 -16.79
CA PRO A 69 6.37 -3.08 -17.05
C PRO A 69 6.77 -4.53 -16.73
N PHE A 70 8.00 -4.92 -17.05
CA PHE A 70 8.48 -6.27 -16.80
C PHE A 70 8.59 -6.56 -15.30
N ARG A 71 9.17 -5.62 -14.53
CA ARG A 71 9.27 -5.74 -13.06
C ARG A 71 7.89 -5.76 -12.40
N GLN A 72 6.97 -4.91 -12.85
CA GLN A 72 5.59 -4.89 -12.34
C GLN A 72 4.87 -6.22 -12.63
N ALA A 73 5.00 -6.77 -13.84
CA ALA A 73 4.40 -8.07 -14.17
C ALA A 73 4.92 -9.20 -13.27
N ILE A 74 6.22 -9.21 -12.98
CA ILE A 74 6.82 -10.18 -12.04
C ILE A 74 6.31 -9.94 -10.62
N ALA A 75 6.24 -8.69 -10.15
CA ALA A 75 5.75 -8.35 -8.82
C ALA A 75 4.31 -8.81 -8.63
N VAL A 76 3.43 -8.54 -9.61
CA VAL A 76 2.03 -9.01 -9.60
C VAL A 76 1.95 -10.53 -9.52
N GLN A 77 2.73 -11.25 -10.32
CA GLN A 77 2.74 -12.72 -10.30
C GLN A 77 3.24 -13.30 -8.97
N ARG A 78 4.28 -12.69 -8.39
CA ARG A 78 4.78 -13.08 -7.06
C ARG A 78 3.74 -12.85 -5.99
N PHE A 79 3.14 -11.67 -5.99
CA PHE A 79 2.06 -11.29 -5.09
C PHE A 79 0.90 -12.29 -5.16
N GLN A 80 0.34 -12.53 -6.35
CA GLN A 80 -0.77 -13.48 -6.53
C GLN A 80 -0.41 -14.89 -6.08
N ARG A 81 0.84 -15.34 -6.31
CA ARG A 81 1.31 -16.63 -5.83
C ARG A 81 1.41 -16.66 -4.30
N SER A 82 1.93 -15.60 -3.69
CA SER A 82 2.01 -15.47 -2.24
C SER A 82 0.62 -15.51 -1.61
N VAL A 83 -0.32 -14.71 -2.10
CA VAL A 83 -1.71 -14.69 -1.62
C VAL A 83 -2.39 -16.06 -1.78
N ARG A 84 -2.27 -16.69 -2.95
CA ARG A 84 -2.87 -18.01 -3.22
C ARG A 84 -2.34 -19.13 -2.33
N ASN A 85 -1.11 -18.99 -1.84
CA ASN A 85 -0.47 -19.97 -0.97
C ASN A 85 -0.78 -19.76 0.52
N LEU A 86 -1.46 -18.68 0.89
CA LEU A 86 -1.87 -18.42 2.27
C LEU A 86 -2.90 -19.48 2.70
N ARG A 87 -2.54 -20.26 3.72
CA ARG A 87 -3.43 -21.27 4.32
C ARG A 87 -4.04 -20.78 5.62
N GLU A 88 -3.39 -19.83 6.27
CA GLU A 88 -3.83 -19.21 7.50
C GLU A 88 -4.90 -18.15 7.23
N PRO A 89 -5.84 -17.93 8.18
CA PRO A 89 -6.78 -16.82 8.09
C PRO A 89 -6.06 -15.48 7.97
N PHE A 90 -6.48 -14.64 7.02
CA PHE A 90 -5.87 -13.34 6.80
C PHE A 90 -6.89 -12.23 6.56
N TRP A 91 -6.50 -11.00 6.84
CA TRP A 91 -7.24 -9.79 6.55
C TRP A 91 -6.74 -9.15 5.24
N LEU A 92 -7.64 -8.68 4.40
CA LEU A 92 -7.31 -7.87 3.24
C LEU A 92 -7.36 -6.40 3.64
N MET A 93 -6.22 -5.71 3.59
CA MET A 93 -6.08 -4.31 3.95
C MET A 93 -5.93 -3.44 2.71
N ALA A 94 -6.87 -2.55 2.45
CA ALA A 94 -6.82 -1.52 1.44
C ALA A 94 -6.40 -0.20 2.09
N GLY A 95 -5.20 0.27 1.76
CA GLY A 95 -4.55 1.44 2.36
C GLY A 95 -3.62 1.07 3.51
N HIS A 96 -2.32 1.32 3.32
CA HIS A 96 -1.26 1.15 4.32
C HIS A 96 -0.60 2.50 4.64
N GLY A 97 -1.44 3.51 4.90
CA GLY A 97 -1.02 4.77 5.49
C GLY A 97 -0.80 4.63 6.99
N HIS A 98 -0.78 5.74 7.71
CA HIS A 98 -0.55 5.75 9.16
C HIS A 98 -1.51 4.83 9.94
N THR A 99 -2.79 4.83 9.60
CA THR A 99 -3.78 3.93 10.23
C THR A 99 -3.52 2.47 9.89
N GLY A 100 -3.18 2.18 8.61
CA GLY A 100 -2.85 0.82 8.16
C GLY A 100 -1.60 0.27 8.82
N GLU A 101 -0.55 1.08 8.96
CA GLU A 101 0.69 0.72 9.65
C GLU A 101 0.44 0.39 11.13
N MET A 102 -0.33 1.22 11.83
CA MET A 102 -0.68 1.00 13.23
C MET A 102 -1.49 -0.29 13.41
N LEU A 103 -2.51 -0.53 12.58
CA LEU A 103 -3.31 -1.76 12.63
C LEU A 103 -2.51 -2.99 12.18
N GLY A 104 -1.63 -2.84 11.18
CA GLY A 104 -0.73 -3.90 10.74
C GLY A 104 0.19 -4.36 11.85
N SER A 105 0.80 -3.42 12.59
CA SER A 105 1.63 -3.73 13.75
C SER A 105 0.85 -4.45 14.85
N TRP A 106 -0.40 -4.06 15.05
CA TRP A 106 -1.27 -4.70 16.03
C TRP A 106 -1.66 -6.13 15.61
N LEU A 107 -2.01 -6.33 14.34
CA LEU A 107 -2.32 -7.63 13.76
C LEU A 107 -1.11 -8.57 13.84
N ASP A 108 0.09 -8.08 13.50
CA ASP A 108 1.34 -8.83 13.59
C ASP A 108 1.65 -9.25 15.02
N GLY A 109 1.50 -8.34 15.98
CA GLY A 109 1.65 -8.63 17.42
C GLY A 109 0.69 -9.69 17.95
N LEU A 110 -0.49 -9.85 17.32
CA LEU A 110 -1.47 -10.91 17.57
C LEU A 110 -1.23 -12.18 16.75
N GLY A 111 -0.18 -12.23 15.94
CA GLY A 111 0.10 -13.33 15.03
C GLY A 111 -0.95 -13.49 13.92
N LYS A 112 -1.66 -12.41 13.56
CA LYS A 112 -2.67 -12.42 12.50
C LYS A 112 -2.03 -12.03 11.17
N ARG A 113 -2.37 -12.78 10.12
CA ARG A 113 -1.89 -12.50 8.77
C ARG A 113 -2.75 -11.44 8.09
N PHE A 114 -2.12 -10.65 7.24
CA PHE A 114 -2.82 -9.70 6.39
C PHE A 114 -2.11 -9.53 5.03
N VAL A 115 -2.86 -9.03 4.06
CA VAL A 115 -2.42 -8.73 2.70
C VAL A 115 -2.69 -7.25 2.46
N VAL A 116 -1.78 -6.54 1.81
CA VAL A 116 -1.88 -5.10 1.63
C VAL A 116 -2.06 -4.73 0.15
N VAL A 117 -2.96 -3.79 -0.11
CA VAL A 117 -3.10 -3.06 -1.38
C VAL A 117 -2.96 -1.57 -1.08
N ASP A 118 -1.98 -0.90 -1.66
CA ASP A 118 -1.80 0.55 -1.56
C ASP A 118 -1.40 1.13 -2.91
N VAL A 119 -1.78 2.38 -3.20
CA VAL A 119 -1.39 3.06 -4.45
C VAL A 119 0.03 3.61 -4.38
N ARG A 120 0.60 3.76 -3.20
CA ARG A 120 1.92 4.32 -2.96
C ARG A 120 2.99 3.24 -2.96
N GLU A 121 3.97 3.41 -3.83
CA GLU A 121 5.12 2.51 -3.95
C GLU A 121 5.97 2.51 -2.66
N ASP A 122 6.17 3.68 -2.03
CA ASP A 122 6.91 3.81 -0.77
C ASP A 122 6.28 3.04 0.40
N ALA A 123 4.95 3.02 0.48
CA ALA A 123 4.23 2.28 1.51
C ALA A 123 4.36 0.76 1.33
N VAL A 124 4.38 0.28 0.09
CA VAL A 124 4.56 -1.14 -0.23
C VAL A 124 6.03 -1.56 -0.05
N ASP A 125 6.98 -0.75 -0.50
CA ASP A 125 8.42 -1.01 -0.35
C ASP A 125 8.85 -1.08 1.12
N ALA A 126 8.21 -0.29 1.99
CA ALA A 126 8.47 -0.34 3.43
C ALA A 126 8.14 -1.71 4.05
N LEU A 127 7.14 -2.42 3.51
CA LEU A 127 6.76 -3.77 3.96
C LEU A 127 7.83 -4.82 3.62
N ASP A 128 8.49 -4.68 2.47
CA ASP A 128 9.57 -5.59 2.04
C ASP A 128 10.83 -5.45 2.92
N LEU A 129 11.00 -4.35 3.64
CA LEU A 129 12.14 -4.09 4.53
C LEU A 129 12.07 -4.81 5.88
N GLY A 130 11.08 -5.66 6.11
CA GLY A 130 10.99 -6.49 7.31
C GLY A 130 10.43 -5.76 8.53
N THR A 131 9.50 -4.85 8.34
CA THR A 131 8.81 -4.10 9.40
C THR A 131 7.98 -5.02 10.31
N TYR A 132 7.52 -6.16 9.78
CA TYR A 132 6.67 -7.14 10.47
C TYR A 132 7.40 -8.46 10.70
N THR A 133 6.96 -9.21 11.71
CA THR A 133 7.51 -10.54 12.04
C THR A 133 7.28 -11.56 10.93
N ALA A 134 6.15 -11.45 10.25
CA ALA A 134 5.77 -12.32 9.16
C ALA A 134 5.84 -11.59 7.81
N ASP A 135 6.18 -12.34 6.74
CA ASP A 135 6.11 -11.83 5.38
C ASP A 135 4.69 -11.38 5.05
N VAL A 136 4.53 -10.12 4.63
CA VAL A 136 3.25 -9.49 4.30
C VAL A 136 3.16 -9.33 2.80
N PRO A 137 2.32 -10.12 2.11
CA PRO A 137 2.11 -9.91 0.69
C PRO A 137 1.50 -8.53 0.43
N ALA A 138 2.16 -7.73 -0.42
CA ALA A 138 1.72 -6.38 -0.74
C ALA A 138 1.81 -6.09 -2.24
N ILE A 139 0.95 -5.21 -2.73
CA ILE A 139 0.94 -4.78 -4.13
C ILE A 139 0.63 -3.29 -4.26
N VAL A 140 1.35 -2.64 -5.18
CA VAL A 140 1.06 -1.26 -5.59
C VAL A 140 -0.08 -1.29 -6.62
N ALA A 141 -1.29 -0.96 -6.18
CA ALA A 141 -2.48 -0.95 -7.03
C ALA A 141 -3.60 -0.09 -6.43
N ASP A 142 -4.57 0.27 -7.25
CA ASP A 142 -5.77 1.00 -6.83
C ASP A 142 -6.83 0.03 -6.30
N ALA A 143 -7.11 0.11 -5.00
CA ALA A 143 -8.09 -0.72 -4.31
C ALA A 143 -9.54 -0.42 -4.71
N SER A 144 -9.82 0.69 -5.39
CA SER A 144 -11.16 0.97 -5.95
C SER A 144 -11.54 -0.01 -7.07
N THR A 145 -10.56 -0.69 -7.65
CA THR A 145 -10.74 -1.65 -8.76
C THR A 145 -11.07 -3.04 -8.22
N PRO A 146 -12.27 -3.61 -8.49
CA PRO A 146 -12.65 -4.93 -7.97
C PRO A 146 -11.70 -6.07 -8.32
N ASP A 147 -11.13 -6.07 -9.54
CA ASP A 147 -10.17 -7.09 -9.98
C ASP A 147 -8.91 -7.11 -9.12
N VAL A 148 -8.45 -5.95 -8.64
CA VAL A 148 -7.31 -5.83 -7.72
C VAL A 148 -7.63 -6.50 -6.40
N LEU A 149 -8.82 -6.28 -5.85
CA LEU A 149 -9.25 -6.92 -4.60
C LEU A 149 -9.37 -8.45 -4.75
N VAL A 150 -9.86 -8.93 -5.90
CA VAL A 150 -9.89 -10.37 -6.20
C VAL A 150 -8.47 -10.94 -6.27
N GLN A 151 -7.54 -10.26 -6.93
CA GLN A 151 -6.13 -10.66 -6.98
C GLN A 151 -5.47 -10.63 -5.59
N ALA A 152 -5.89 -9.72 -4.73
CA ALA A 152 -5.45 -9.60 -3.34
C ALA A 152 -6.14 -10.61 -2.39
N GLY A 153 -6.98 -11.49 -2.93
CA GLY A 153 -7.55 -12.59 -2.19
C GLY A 153 -8.92 -12.32 -1.55
N LEU A 154 -9.68 -11.34 -2.01
CA LEU A 154 -11.04 -11.08 -1.53
C LEU A 154 -11.91 -12.35 -1.56
N GLN A 155 -11.79 -13.16 -2.62
CA GLN A 155 -12.52 -14.41 -2.79
C GLN A 155 -11.78 -15.63 -2.23
N HIS A 156 -10.60 -15.46 -1.62
CA HIS A 156 -9.84 -16.57 -1.07
C HIS A 156 -10.54 -17.18 0.15
N PRO A 157 -10.62 -18.53 0.29
CA PRO A 157 -11.31 -19.17 1.42
C PRO A 157 -10.82 -18.72 2.79
N SER A 158 -9.50 -18.46 2.93
CA SER A 158 -8.88 -18.02 4.17
C SER A 158 -8.97 -16.50 4.43
N CYS A 159 -9.55 -15.70 3.53
CA CYS A 159 -9.79 -14.28 3.81
C CYS A 159 -10.94 -14.17 4.82
N VAL A 160 -10.70 -13.59 5.98
CA VAL A 160 -11.68 -13.49 7.07
C VAL A 160 -12.33 -12.11 7.18
N GLY A 161 -11.80 -11.12 6.49
CA GLY A 161 -12.37 -9.77 6.48
C GLY A 161 -11.56 -8.79 5.64
N VAL A 162 -12.13 -7.62 5.45
CA VAL A 162 -11.54 -6.50 4.70
C VAL A 162 -11.44 -5.27 5.59
N LEU A 163 -10.31 -4.59 5.50
CA LEU A 163 -10.03 -3.31 6.15
C LEU A 163 -9.87 -2.24 5.06
N ALA A 164 -10.84 -1.35 4.91
CA ALA A 164 -10.80 -0.23 3.97
C ALA A 164 -10.34 1.03 4.72
N LEU A 165 -9.05 1.36 4.64
CA LEU A 165 -8.36 2.32 5.49
C LEU A 165 -7.70 3.46 4.70
N THR A 166 -8.03 3.62 3.43
CA THR A 166 -7.45 4.69 2.62
C THR A 166 -7.92 6.08 3.10
N ASP A 167 -7.19 7.12 2.73
CA ASP A 167 -7.58 8.49 3.04
C ASP A 167 -8.69 9.02 2.11
N ASP A 168 -9.05 8.26 1.08
CA ASP A 168 -10.12 8.57 0.14
C ASP A 168 -11.39 7.78 0.50
N ASP A 169 -12.41 8.51 0.95
CA ASP A 169 -13.69 7.94 1.36
C ASP A 169 -14.44 7.23 0.21
N GLU A 170 -14.28 7.68 -1.07
CA GLU A 170 -14.90 7.05 -2.23
C GLU A 170 -14.20 5.74 -2.60
N VAL A 171 -12.88 5.65 -2.43
CA VAL A 171 -12.13 4.39 -2.57
C VAL A 171 -12.60 3.39 -1.52
N ASN A 172 -12.73 3.83 -0.25
CA ASN A 172 -13.22 2.96 0.82
C ASN A 172 -14.66 2.48 0.56
N LEU A 173 -15.55 3.35 0.04
CA LEU A 173 -16.88 2.96 -0.40
C LEU A 173 -16.82 1.90 -1.51
N SER A 174 -15.94 2.08 -2.51
CA SER A 174 -15.76 1.13 -3.61
C SER A 174 -15.31 -0.25 -3.10
N VAL A 175 -14.43 -0.29 -2.10
CA VAL A 175 -14.00 -1.52 -1.44
C VAL A 175 -15.17 -2.22 -0.72
N VAL A 176 -16.00 -1.46 0.02
CA VAL A 176 -17.21 -1.98 0.69
C VAL A 176 -18.17 -2.58 -0.33
N MET A 177 -18.46 -1.85 -1.41
CA MET A 177 -19.33 -2.31 -2.49
C MET A 177 -18.80 -3.59 -3.14
N ALA A 178 -17.53 -3.62 -3.51
CA ALA A 178 -16.90 -4.79 -4.11
C ALA A 178 -16.95 -6.01 -3.17
N ALA A 179 -16.65 -5.83 -1.89
CA ALA A 179 -16.71 -6.90 -0.90
C ALA A 179 -18.13 -7.44 -0.74
N SER A 180 -19.13 -6.58 -0.65
CA SER A 180 -20.53 -6.99 -0.47
C SER A 180 -21.07 -7.78 -1.67
N VAL A 181 -20.65 -7.44 -2.89
CA VAL A 181 -21.10 -8.10 -4.13
C VAL A 181 -20.32 -9.39 -4.40
N LEU A 182 -18.99 -9.34 -4.26
CA LEU A 182 -18.12 -10.45 -4.66
C LEU A 182 -17.99 -11.53 -3.58
N ARG A 183 -18.21 -11.17 -2.32
CA ARG A 183 -18.18 -12.10 -1.20
C ARG A 183 -19.19 -11.70 -0.10
N PRO A 184 -20.49 -11.92 -0.32
CA PRO A 184 -21.51 -11.61 0.67
C PRO A 184 -21.25 -12.28 2.03
N GLY A 185 -21.45 -11.52 3.10
CA GLY A 185 -21.25 -12.02 4.47
C GLY A 185 -19.80 -11.94 4.98
N LEU A 186 -18.84 -11.47 4.16
CA LEU A 186 -17.50 -11.18 4.65
C LEU A 186 -17.53 -9.92 5.51
N GLN A 187 -16.87 -9.97 6.67
CA GLN A 187 -16.77 -8.79 7.54
C GLN A 187 -15.95 -7.70 6.86
N VAL A 188 -16.51 -6.49 6.81
CA VAL A 188 -15.84 -5.31 6.28
C VAL A 188 -15.78 -4.25 7.37
N ILE A 189 -14.60 -3.71 7.61
CA ILE A 189 -14.37 -2.55 8.47
C ILE A 189 -13.88 -1.42 7.56
N ALA A 190 -14.60 -0.32 7.51
CA ALA A 190 -14.28 0.79 6.64
C ALA A 190 -14.15 2.09 7.43
N ARG A 191 -13.16 2.88 7.06
CA ARG A 191 -12.99 4.26 7.55
C ARG A 191 -13.71 5.23 6.62
N THR A 192 -14.38 6.21 7.18
CA THR A 192 -14.85 7.40 6.45
C THR A 192 -14.90 8.58 7.39
N SER A 193 -14.74 9.78 6.85
CA SER A 193 -14.92 11.03 7.56
C SER A 193 -16.14 11.82 7.07
N SER A 194 -16.97 11.20 6.24
CA SER A 194 -18.15 11.79 5.61
C SER A 194 -19.41 11.03 6.03
N ALA A 195 -20.34 11.73 6.72
CA ALA A 195 -21.64 11.16 7.08
C ALA A 195 -22.45 10.70 5.85
N VAL A 196 -22.28 11.38 4.71
CA VAL A 196 -22.95 11.01 3.44
C VAL A 196 -22.39 9.68 2.92
N ILE A 197 -21.06 9.53 2.92
CA ILE A 197 -20.41 8.29 2.47
C ILE A 197 -20.71 7.16 3.45
N LYS A 198 -20.72 7.42 4.75
CA LYS A 198 -21.12 6.45 5.78
C LYS A 198 -22.50 5.88 5.49
N ALA A 199 -23.50 6.74 5.27
CA ALA A 199 -24.85 6.31 4.94
C ALA A 199 -24.91 5.49 3.64
N ARG A 200 -24.07 5.81 2.64
CA ARG A 200 -23.96 5.03 1.41
C ARG A 200 -23.33 3.67 1.65
N MET A 201 -22.28 3.58 2.48
CA MET A 201 -21.63 2.30 2.84
C MET A 201 -22.60 1.36 3.56
N GLU A 202 -23.40 1.88 4.48
CA GLU A 202 -24.36 1.10 5.28
C GLU A 202 -25.48 0.43 4.45
N VAL A 203 -25.69 0.87 3.19
CA VAL A 203 -26.60 0.22 2.24
C VAL A 203 -26.03 -1.13 1.73
N PHE A 204 -24.71 -1.29 1.73
CA PHE A 204 -24.04 -2.46 1.15
C PHE A 204 -23.67 -3.49 2.23
N GLY A 205 -24.61 -4.25 2.68
CA GLY A 205 -24.40 -5.25 3.72
C GLY A 205 -24.42 -4.64 5.13
N GLU A 206 -23.61 -5.17 6.04
CA GLU A 206 -23.48 -4.69 7.41
C GLU A 206 -22.00 -4.34 7.70
N PRO A 207 -21.40 -3.38 6.98
CA PRO A 207 -20.01 -2.99 7.25
C PRO A 207 -19.93 -2.27 8.61
N ILE A 208 -18.84 -2.48 9.32
CA ILE A 208 -18.50 -1.65 10.48
C ILE A 208 -17.85 -0.37 9.96
N VAL A 209 -18.63 0.71 9.91
CA VAL A 209 -18.12 2.00 9.43
C VAL A 209 -17.66 2.86 10.62
N ILE A 210 -16.40 3.24 10.59
CA ILE A 210 -15.75 4.02 11.65
C ILE A 210 -15.44 5.41 11.11
N ASP A 211 -16.01 6.43 11.75
CA ASP A 211 -15.56 7.81 11.62
C ASP A 211 -14.55 8.10 12.74
N PRO A 212 -13.26 8.32 12.40
CA PRO A 212 -12.23 8.54 13.42
C PRO A 212 -12.45 9.84 14.20
N PHE A 213 -13.09 10.83 13.58
CA PHE A 213 -13.33 12.13 14.22
C PHE A 213 -14.48 12.05 15.23
N ASP A 214 -15.57 11.39 14.88
CA ASP A 214 -16.70 11.12 15.75
C ASP A 214 -16.25 10.28 16.97
N ARG A 215 -15.48 9.21 16.72
CA ARG A 215 -14.92 8.37 17.79
C ARG A 215 -13.99 9.10 18.73
N PHE A 216 -13.17 10.00 18.20
CA PHE A 216 -12.29 10.81 19.04
C PHE A 216 -13.09 11.80 19.88
N GLY A 217 -14.11 12.46 19.31
CA GLY A 217 -15.01 13.37 20.02
C GLY A 217 -15.68 12.68 21.20
N ASP A 218 -16.27 11.50 20.95
CA ASP A 218 -16.88 10.66 21.99
C ASP A 218 -15.89 10.32 23.13
N LEU A 219 -14.69 9.81 22.79
CA LEU A 219 -13.66 9.47 23.76
C LEU A 219 -13.21 10.69 24.56
N PHE A 220 -13.05 11.83 23.90
CA PHE A 220 -12.65 13.07 24.52
C PHE A 220 -13.71 13.58 25.49
N ALA A 221 -14.99 13.54 25.09
CA ALA A 221 -16.11 13.88 25.97
C ALA A 221 -16.16 12.95 27.20
N VAL A 222 -15.94 11.65 27.02
CA VAL A 222 -15.84 10.70 28.13
C VAL A 222 -14.66 11.02 29.05
N SER A 223 -13.49 11.39 28.50
CA SER A 223 -12.31 11.78 29.28
C SER A 223 -12.58 12.99 30.18
N LEU A 224 -13.37 13.95 29.69
CA LEU A 224 -13.77 15.13 30.46
C LEU A 224 -14.76 14.79 31.58
N ARG A 225 -15.78 13.99 31.25
CA ARG A 225 -16.89 13.71 32.13
C ARG A 225 -16.62 12.64 33.17
N ALA A 226 -15.88 11.62 32.77
CA ALA A 226 -15.59 10.42 33.56
C ALA A 226 -14.19 9.87 33.27
N PRO A 227 -13.11 10.56 33.69
CA PRO A 227 -11.75 10.17 33.38
C PRO A 227 -11.38 8.74 33.84
N ALA A 228 -12.02 8.26 34.93
CA ALA A 228 -11.85 6.89 35.39
C ALA A 228 -12.45 5.85 34.43
N VAL A 229 -13.52 6.18 33.72
CA VAL A 229 -14.13 5.30 32.69
C VAL A 229 -13.24 5.22 31.46
N GLU A 230 -12.70 6.34 31.03
CA GLU A 230 -11.73 6.39 29.93
C GLU A 230 -10.46 5.58 30.28
N GLN A 231 -9.89 5.76 31.46
CA GLN A 231 -8.75 5.00 31.96
C GLN A 231 -9.04 3.49 31.96
N LEU A 232 -10.22 3.08 32.41
CA LEU A 232 -10.64 1.68 32.42
C LEU A 232 -10.82 1.14 31.00
N ALA A 233 -11.46 1.90 30.10
CA ALA A 233 -11.64 1.52 28.70
C ALA A 233 -10.29 1.33 28.00
N ASN A 234 -9.36 2.25 28.18
CA ASN A 234 -8.00 2.16 27.66
C ASN A 234 -7.24 0.96 28.22
N TRP A 235 -7.44 0.62 29.49
CA TRP A 235 -6.81 -0.56 30.08
C TRP A 235 -7.38 -1.86 29.51
N LEU A 236 -8.70 -1.97 29.36
CA LEU A 236 -9.37 -3.15 28.83
C LEU A 236 -9.03 -3.43 27.35
N THR A 237 -8.65 -2.39 26.60
CA THR A 237 -8.24 -2.54 25.18
C THR A 237 -6.75 -2.89 25.02
N ARG A 238 -5.95 -2.89 26.10
CA ARG A 238 -4.54 -3.30 26.07
C ARG A 238 -4.38 -4.81 26.06
N ALA A 239 -3.16 -5.25 25.77
CA ALA A 239 -2.81 -6.67 25.83
C ALA A 239 -3.07 -7.25 27.22
N PRO A 240 -3.48 -8.53 27.32
CA PRO A 240 -3.66 -9.21 28.63
C PRO A 240 -2.41 -9.09 29.51
N GLY A 241 -2.60 -8.66 30.76
CA GLY A 241 -1.52 -8.47 31.70
C GLY A 241 -0.84 -7.08 31.68
N ALA A 242 -1.31 -6.16 30.82
CA ALA A 242 -0.81 -4.79 30.82
C ALA A 242 -1.15 -4.08 32.14
N PRO A 243 -0.24 -3.25 32.71
CA PRO A 243 -0.51 -2.47 33.87
C PRO A 243 -1.62 -1.44 33.64
N LEU A 244 -2.36 -1.09 34.70
CA LEU A 244 -3.34 -0.01 34.61
C LEU A 244 -2.63 1.29 34.21
N PRO A 245 -3.14 2.02 33.20
CA PRO A 245 -2.60 3.32 32.80
C PRO A 245 -2.61 4.29 33.99
N GLU A 246 -1.63 5.20 34.01
CA GLU A 246 -1.69 6.29 35.01
C GLU A 246 -2.91 7.18 34.71
N PRO A 247 -3.62 7.68 35.74
CA PRO A 247 -4.72 8.60 35.53
C PRO A 247 -4.21 9.87 34.85
N HIS A 248 -4.92 10.29 33.81
CA HIS A 248 -4.68 11.62 33.24
C HIS A 248 -4.98 12.68 34.32
N GLY A 249 -4.17 13.75 34.35
CA GLY A 249 -4.43 14.89 35.23
C GLY A 249 -5.83 15.47 34.99
N GLU A 250 -6.40 16.10 36.02
CA GLU A 250 -7.72 16.76 35.86
C GLU A 250 -7.67 17.74 34.68
N ILE A 251 -8.53 17.50 33.71
CA ILE A 251 -8.74 18.40 32.58
C ILE A 251 -9.53 19.58 33.12
N GLY A 252 -8.98 20.80 33.00
CA GLY A 252 -9.58 22.00 33.63
C GLY A 252 -11.01 22.26 33.19
N ASN A 253 -11.88 22.59 34.15
CA ASN A 253 -13.30 22.90 33.95
C ASN A 253 -13.55 24.34 33.46
N GLY A 254 -12.60 25.00 32.83
CA GLY A 254 -12.73 26.40 32.32
C GLY A 254 -13.20 26.51 30.88
N ALA A 255 -13.18 27.71 30.35
CA ALA A 255 -13.42 27.97 28.94
C ALA A 255 -12.27 27.38 28.11
N TRP A 256 -12.61 26.68 27.03
CA TRP A 256 -11.66 26.07 26.12
C TRP A 256 -11.45 26.93 24.90
N VAL A 257 -10.23 26.99 24.40
CA VAL A 257 -9.90 27.61 23.13
C VAL A 257 -9.52 26.52 22.14
N LEU A 258 -10.32 26.39 21.08
CA LEU A 258 -10.09 25.46 19.99
C LEU A 258 -9.43 26.16 18.82
N TYR A 259 -8.27 25.67 18.41
CA TYR A 259 -7.56 26.15 17.22
C TYR A 259 -7.83 25.20 16.05
N GLY A 260 -8.49 25.75 15.01
CA GLY A 260 -8.88 25.00 13.82
C GLY A 260 -10.33 24.49 13.88
N TYR A 261 -11.15 25.00 12.95
CA TYR A 261 -12.58 24.61 12.81
C TYR A 261 -12.83 23.85 11.52
N GLY A 262 -11.94 22.91 11.22
CA GLY A 262 -12.13 21.92 10.18
C GLY A 262 -13.12 20.82 10.61
N ARG A 263 -13.17 19.71 9.90
CA ARG A 263 -14.03 18.56 10.21
C ARG A 263 -13.88 18.09 11.66
N PHE A 264 -12.66 17.89 12.10
CA PHE A 264 -12.33 17.47 13.46
C PHE A 264 -12.74 18.52 14.51
N GLY A 265 -12.40 19.80 14.29
CA GLY A 265 -12.73 20.87 15.22
C GLY A 265 -14.24 21.04 15.42
N ARG A 266 -15.04 20.82 14.38
CA ARG A 266 -16.52 20.86 14.46
C ARG A 266 -17.06 19.76 15.38
N GLU A 267 -16.60 18.52 15.22
CA GLU A 267 -17.04 17.39 16.05
C GLU A 267 -16.68 17.63 17.51
N VAL A 268 -15.43 17.97 17.79
CA VAL A 268 -14.96 18.27 19.15
C VAL A 268 -15.75 19.44 19.79
N THR A 269 -16.00 20.52 19.02
CA THR A 269 -16.80 21.65 19.51
C THR A 269 -18.21 21.21 19.86
N ARG A 270 -18.85 20.44 18.99
CA ARG A 270 -20.21 19.94 19.21
C ARG A 270 -20.29 19.10 20.48
N ASP A 271 -19.34 18.21 20.70
CA ASP A 271 -19.37 17.31 21.84
C ASP A 271 -19.03 18.05 23.15
N LEU A 272 -18.05 18.96 23.14
CA LEU A 272 -17.73 19.82 24.28
C LEU A 272 -18.95 20.69 24.69
N ARG A 273 -19.64 21.28 23.72
CA ARG A 273 -20.84 22.08 24.00
C ARG A 273 -22.00 21.25 24.54
N ARG A 274 -22.17 20.01 24.06
CA ARG A 274 -23.17 19.07 24.63
C ARG A 274 -22.89 18.76 26.10
N GLU A 275 -21.60 18.73 26.48
CA GLU A 275 -21.18 18.57 27.87
C GLU A 275 -21.23 19.87 28.69
N GLY A 276 -21.70 20.98 28.10
CA GLY A 276 -21.83 22.26 28.79
C GLY A 276 -20.52 23.05 28.93
N VAL A 277 -19.48 22.68 28.17
CA VAL A 277 -18.19 23.38 28.19
C VAL A 277 -18.27 24.61 27.28
N GLU A 278 -17.82 25.76 27.78
CA GLU A 278 -17.68 26.98 26.98
C GLU A 278 -16.49 26.80 26.00
N VAL A 279 -16.76 26.87 24.71
CA VAL A 279 -15.74 26.71 23.66
C VAL A 279 -15.63 27.95 22.83
N ARG A 280 -14.46 28.56 22.79
CA ARG A 280 -14.09 29.65 21.89
C ARG A 280 -13.26 29.10 20.74
N ILE A 281 -13.52 29.53 19.52
CA ILE A 281 -12.93 28.98 18.32
C ILE A 281 -12.03 30.02 17.67
N VAL A 282 -10.85 29.62 17.24
CA VAL A 282 -9.93 30.42 16.42
C VAL A 282 -9.63 29.63 15.15
N ASP A 283 -10.00 30.17 14.00
CA ASP A 283 -9.73 29.55 12.69
C ASP A 283 -9.39 30.60 11.63
N ALA A 284 -8.44 30.30 10.77
CA ALA A 284 -8.03 31.17 9.67
C ALA A 284 -8.92 31.05 8.42
N GLY A 285 -9.73 29.99 8.35
CA GLY A 285 -10.56 29.65 7.20
C GLY A 285 -11.96 30.23 7.22
N THR A 286 -12.65 30.15 6.09
CA THR A 286 -14.06 30.58 5.92
C THR A 286 -15.06 29.58 6.50
N GLY A 287 -14.63 28.44 7.02
CA GLY A 287 -15.50 27.38 7.54
C GLY A 287 -16.40 27.79 8.72
N LEU A 288 -16.03 28.88 9.41
CA LEU A 288 -16.84 29.47 10.47
C LEU A 288 -18.07 30.23 9.93
N VAL A 289 -18.02 30.69 8.68
CA VAL A 289 -19.08 31.51 8.08
C VAL A 289 -20.32 30.66 7.72
N ASP A 290 -20.08 29.37 7.44
CA ASP A 290 -21.11 28.44 6.99
C ASP A 290 -21.80 27.66 8.15
N ASP A 291 -21.36 27.88 9.40
CA ASP A 291 -21.87 27.16 10.56
C ASP A 291 -22.33 28.16 11.66
N PRO A 292 -23.65 28.44 11.75
CA PRO A 292 -24.18 29.38 12.73
C PRO A 292 -23.98 28.97 14.18
N GLU A 293 -23.85 27.64 14.45
CA GLU A 293 -23.58 27.14 15.81
C GLU A 293 -22.13 27.34 16.20
N GLY A 294 -21.22 27.37 15.22
CA GLY A 294 -19.79 27.63 15.40
C GLY A 294 -19.46 29.12 15.56
N ALA A 295 -20.31 30.01 15.08
CA ALA A 295 -20.06 31.46 15.02
C ALA A 295 -20.09 32.17 16.38
N ASP A 296 -20.75 31.58 17.39
CA ASP A 296 -20.83 32.17 18.73
C ASP A 296 -19.47 32.06 19.45
N GLY A 297 -18.81 33.21 19.61
CA GLY A 297 -17.48 33.28 20.24
C GLY A 297 -16.28 32.89 19.35
N ALA A 298 -16.47 32.93 18.01
CA ALA A 298 -15.42 32.61 17.07
C ALA A 298 -14.58 33.82 16.67
N ILE A 299 -13.27 33.63 16.56
CA ILE A 299 -12.30 34.62 16.06
C ILE A 299 -11.74 34.09 14.74
N VAL A 300 -11.92 34.88 13.68
CA VAL A 300 -11.29 34.58 12.39
C VAL A 300 -9.88 35.14 12.39
N GLY A 301 -8.88 34.27 12.37
CA GLY A 301 -7.49 34.68 12.39
C GLY A 301 -6.50 33.51 12.41
N ASP A 302 -5.26 33.82 12.08
CA ASP A 302 -4.15 32.86 12.13
C ASP A 302 -3.70 32.68 13.59
N ALA A 303 -3.95 31.51 14.14
CA ALA A 303 -3.60 31.15 15.52
C ALA A 303 -2.08 31.17 15.81
N THR A 304 -1.24 31.27 14.79
CA THR A 304 0.22 31.45 14.96
C THR A 304 0.61 32.91 15.23
N ARG A 305 -0.31 33.83 15.02
CA ARG A 305 -0.06 35.26 15.23
C ARG A 305 -0.44 35.68 16.64
N ARG A 306 0.51 36.31 17.35
CA ARG A 306 0.34 36.75 18.73
C ARG A 306 -0.81 37.75 18.94
N GLU A 307 -1.24 38.42 17.86
CA GLU A 307 -2.33 39.40 17.89
C GLU A 307 -3.73 38.74 17.92
N VAL A 308 -3.79 37.44 17.63
CA VAL A 308 -5.04 36.63 17.57
C VAL A 308 -5.21 35.81 18.85
N LEU A 309 -4.13 35.57 19.57
CA LEU A 309 -4.10 34.91 20.88
C LEU A 309 -4.40 35.90 22.02
#